data_83c98f6381761e5d3635c73c41954df3
#
_entry.id   83c98f6381761e5d3635c73c41954df3
#
_cell.length_a   1.000
_cell.length_b   1.000
_cell.length_c   1.000
_cell.angle_alpha   90.00
_cell.angle_beta   90.00
_cell.angle_gamma   90.00
#
_symmetry.space_group_name_H-M   'P 1'
#
loop_
_entity.id
_entity.type
_entity.pdbx_description
1 polymer ?
#
loop_
_entity_poly.entity_id
_entity_poly.type
_entity_poly.pdbx_seq_one_letter_code
_entity_poly.pdbx_strand_id
1 'polypeptide(L)' 'MDEIKVLDVVALTEHVPEHGLRRGEVGTVIDQWKDGVFEVEFSNDATGEAYAFAAVPAEKLIKLYFRKDEAA' A
#
# COMPACT_ATOMS: atom_id res chain seq x y z
N MET A 1 -8.07 13.69 6.47
CA MET A 1 -7.29 12.50 6.11
C MET A 1 -8.09 11.64 5.16
N ASP A 2 -7.46 11.16 4.13
CA ASP A 2 -8.19 10.42 3.10
C ASP A 2 -8.48 9.00 3.55
N GLU A 3 -9.66 8.56 3.24
CA GLU A 3 -10.08 7.20 3.55
C GLU A 3 -9.43 6.22 2.60
N ILE A 4 -8.87 5.16 3.17
CA ILE A 4 -8.22 4.11 2.38
C ILE A 4 -9.23 3.03 2.08
N LYS A 5 -9.22 2.55 0.84
CA LYS A 5 -10.17 1.54 0.36
C LYS A 5 -9.43 0.44 -0.37
N VAL A 6 -10.09 -0.68 -0.52
CA VAL A 6 -9.58 -1.79 -1.34
C VAL A 6 -9.28 -1.27 -2.75
N LEU A 7 -8.14 -1.67 -3.28
CA LEU A 7 -7.57 -1.30 -4.57
C LEU A 7 -6.84 0.04 -4.56
N ASP A 8 -6.83 0.76 -3.45
CA ASP A 8 -6.02 1.96 -3.36
C ASP A 8 -4.54 1.60 -3.36
N VAL A 9 -3.73 2.48 -3.94
CA VAL A 9 -2.29 2.38 -3.88
C VAL A 9 -1.82 3.19 -2.69
N VAL A 10 -0.96 2.60 -1.88
CA VAL A 10 -0.52 3.20 -0.63
C VAL A 10 0.99 3.04 -0.48
N ALA A 11 1.58 3.83 0.41
CA ALA A 11 2.97 3.67 0.79
C ALA A 11 3.06 3.57 2.30
N LEU A 12 4.07 2.83 2.76
CA LEU A 12 4.33 2.72 4.19
C LEU A 12 4.91 4.02 4.72
N THR A 13 4.43 4.47 5.87
CA THR A 13 4.97 5.65 6.53
C THR A 13 6.04 5.30 7.55
N GLU A 14 6.21 4.01 7.84
CA GLU A 14 7.27 3.53 8.75
C GLU A 14 7.72 2.16 8.29
N HIS A 15 8.87 1.75 8.83
CA HIS A 15 9.37 0.41 8.54
C HIS A 15 8.47 -0.65 9.16
N VAL A 16 8.39 -1.81 8.51
CA VAL A 16 7.70 -2.98 9.05
C VAL A 16 8.72 -4.12 9.02
N PRO A 17 9.63 -4.13 10.00
CA PRO A 17 10.79 -5.05 9.95
C PRO A 17 10.39 -6.52 9.97
N GLU A 18 9.29 -6.85 10.62
CA GLU A 18 8.85 -8.25 10.69
C GLU A 18 8.52 -8.82 9.33
N HIS A 19 8.28 -7.96 8.35
CA HIS A 19 8.03 -8.38 6.97
C HIS A 19 9.15 -7.94 6.02
N GLY A 20 10.21 -7.38 6.56
CA GLY A 20 11.31 -6.91 5.72
C GLY A 20 10.98 -5.70 4.89
N LEU A 21 9.99 -4.93 5.30
CA LEU A 21 9.51 -3.79 4.53
C LEU A 21 10.02 -2.49 5.11
N ARG A 22 10.24 -1.50 4.26
CA ARG A 22 10.78 -0.21 4.67
C ARG A 22 9.76 0.89 4.44
N ARG A 23 9.91 1.95 5.22
CA ARG A 23 9.16 3.17 5.00
C ARG A 23 9.30 3.60 3.54
N GLY A 24 8.20 3.95 2.90
CA GLY A 24 8.18 4.39 1.52
C GLY A 24 7.89 3.31 0.50
N GLU A 25 7.91 2.03 0.90
CA GLU A 25 7.56 0.98 -0.05
C GLU A 25 6.09 1.09 -0.40
N VAL A 26 5.78 0.83 -1.67
CA VAL A 26 4.46 1.05 -2.24
C VAL A 26 3.77 -0.29 -2.45
N GLY A 27 2.50 -0.35 -2.09
CA GLY A 27 1.71 -1.54 -2.29
C GLY A 27 0.27 -1.20 -2.65
N THR A 28 -0.53 -2.23 -2.85
CA THR A 28 -1.93 -2.10 -3.19
C THR A 28 -2.77 -2.74 -2.10
N VAL A 29 -3.82 -2.06 -1.67
CA VAL A 29 -4.74 -2.62 -0.69
C VAL A 29 -5.58 -3.67 -1.37
N ILE A 30 -5.52 -4.91 -0.88
CA ILE A 30 -6.27 -6.01 -1.48
C ILE A 30 -7.44 -6.47 -0.62
N ASP A 31 -7.45 -6.09 0.66
CA ASP A 31 -8.55 -6.48 1.54
C ASP A 31 -8.56 -5.57 2.75
N GLN A 32 -9.67 -5.57 3.46
CA GLN A 32 -9.78 -4.87 4.72
C GLN A 32 -10.17 -5.89 5.78
N TRP A 33 -9.30 -6.05 6.78
CA TRP A 33 -9.51 -7.04 7.83
C TRP A 33 -10.60 -6.62 8.80
N LYS A 34 -10.50 -5.38 9.25
CA LYS A 34 -11.44 -4.77 10.17
C LYS A 34 -11.18 -3.28 10.13
N ASP A 35 -11.90 -2.51 10.91
CA ASP A 35 -11.76 -1.07 10.90
C ASP A 35 -10.31 -0.67 11.08
N GLY A 36 -9.80 0.04 10.08
CA GLY A 36 -8.48 0.62 10.14
C GLY A 36 -7.31 -0.32 9.89
N VAL A 37 -7.54 -1.59 9.54
CA VAL A 37 -6.45 -2.52 9.24
C VAL A 37 -6.66 -3.10 7.86
N PHE A 38 -5.64 -2.98 7.01
CA PHE A 38 -5.74 -3.38 5.62
C PHE A 38 -4.68 -4.40 5.26
N GLU A 39 -5.07 -5.33 4.40
CA GLU A 39 -4.12 -6.26 3.80
C GLU A 39 -3.53 -5.58 2.58
N VAL A 40 -2.21 -5.46 2.56
CA VAL A 40 -1.50 -4.76 1.49
C VAL A 40 -0.57 -5.73 0.78
N GLU A 41 -0.66 -5.74 -0.53
CA GLU A 41 0.22 -6.54 -1.38
C GLU A 41 1.32 -5.65 -1.94
N PHE A 42 2.57 -6.04 -1.71
CA PHE A 42 3.73 -5.34 -2.24
C PHE A 42 4.29 -6.16 -3.38
N SER A 43 4.44 -5.55 -4.54
CA SER A 43 4.89 -6.28 -5.71
C SER A 43 6.02 -5.56 -6.42
N ASN A 44 6.78 -6.33 -7.18
CA ASN A 44 7.89 -5.83 -7.96
C ASN A 44 7.35 -5.17 -9.22
N ASP A 45 7.75 -3.92 -9.45
CA ASP A 45 7.27 -3.16 -10.60
C ASP A 45 7.64 -3.81 -11.93
N ALA A 46 8.81 -4.40 -11.99
CA ALA A 46 9.31 -4.93 -13.26
C ALA A 46 8.63 -6.24 -13.64
N THR A 47 8.27 -7.05 -12.66
CA THR A 47 7.73 -8.39 -12.94
C THR A 47 6.26 -8.53 -12.58
N GLY A 48 5.74 -7.64 -11.74
CA GLY A 48 4.38 -7.75 -11.24
C GLY A 48 4.21 -8.80 -10.15
N GLU A 49 5.28 -9.46 -9.76
CA GLU A 49 5.19 -10.51 -8.74
C GLU A 49 5.14 -9.91 -7.36
N ALA A 50 4.24 -10.45 -6.54
CA ALA A 50 4.16 -10.06 -5.15
C ALA A 50 5.37 -10.60 -4.39
N TYR A 51 5.98 -9.76 -3.56
CA TYR A 51 7.08 -10.22 -2.71
C TYR A 51 6.71 -10.17 -1.24
N ALA A 52 5.61 -9.54 -0.88
CA ALA A 52 5.17 -9.50 0.50
C ALA A 52 3.70 -9.16 0.60
N PHE A 53 3.06 -9.69 1.63
CA PHE A 53 1.70 -9.35 2.02
C PHE A 53 1.75 -9.00 3.49
N ALA A 54 1.12 -7.91 3.89
CA ALA A 54 1.16 -7.51 5.29
C ALA A 54 -0.16 -6.85 5.68
N ALA A 55 -0.61 -7.14 6.89
CA ALA A 55 -1.74 -6.43 7.48
C ALA A 55 -1.21 -5.18 8.15
N VAL A 56 -1.63 -4.02 7.67
CA VAL A 56 -1.06 -2.74 8.09
C VAL A 56 -2.16 -1.82 8.57
N PRO A 57 -2.02 -1.23 9.75
CA PRO A 57 -2.99 -0.24 10.21
C PRO A 57 -2.97 1.01 9.33
N ALA A 58 -4.11 1.65 9.18
CA ALA A 58 -4.24 2.82 8.33
C ALA A 58 -3.27 3.95 8.72
N GLU A 59 -2.98 4.09 10.01
CA GLU A 59 -2.10 5.16 10.46
C GLU A 59 -0.66 4.97 10.00
N LYS A 60 -0.32 3.78 9.48
CA LYS A 60 1.01 3.50 8.93
C LYS A 60 1.02 3.52 7.42
N LEU A 61 -0.06 3.98 6.83
CA LEU A 61 -0.19 4.04 5.37
C LEU A 61 -0.52 5.45 4.93
N ILE A 62 -0.02 5.82 3.77
CA ILE A 62 -0.43 7.05 3.11
C ILE A 62 -0.99 6.67 1.75
N LYS A 63 -2.17 7.19 1.44
CA LYS A 63 -2.81 6.94 0.16
C LYS A 63 -2.11 7.76 -0.91
N LEU A 64 -1.80 7.13 -2.02
CA LEU A 64 -1.14 7.78 -3.14
C LEU A 64 -2.17 8.09 -4.22
N TYR A 65 -1.96 9.21 -4.89
CA TYR A 65 -2.82 9.65 -5.97
C TYR A 65 -2.00 9.76 -7.23
N PHE A 66 -2.58 9.27 -8.32
CA PHE A 66 -1.96 9.38 -9.62
C PHE A 66 -2.82 10.28 -10.47
N ARG A 67 -2.18 11.19 -11.18
CA ARG A 67 -2.90 12.05 -12.09
C ARG A 67 -2.65 11.56 -13.50
N LYS A 68 -3.72 11.28 -14.21
CA LYS A 68 -3.57 10.91 -15.60
C LYS A 68 -2.97 12.07 -16.38
N ASP A 69 -2.10 11.73 -17.32
CA ASP A 69 -1.55 12.72 -18.22
C ASP A 69 -2.64 13.11 -19.21
N GLU A 70 -3.03 14.36 -19.17
CA GLU A 70 -4.09 14.86 -20.04
C GLU A 70 -3.56 15.64 -21.20
N ALA A 71 -2.26 15.68 -21.33
CA ALA A 71 -1.64 16.48 -22.37
C ALA A 71 -1.71 15.82 -23.74
N ALA A 72 -2.31 14.70 -23.81
CA ALA A 72 -2.38 13.99 -25.08
C ALA A 72 -3.02 14.83 -26.17
#